data_cf4ee7688633e9c7d10e431258407271
#
_entry.id   cf4ee7688633e9c7d10e431258407271
#
_cell.length_a   1.000
_cell.length_b   1.000
_cell.length_c   1.000
_cell.angle_alpha   90.00
_cell.angle_beta   90.00
_cell.angle_gamma   90.00
#
_symmetry.space_group_name_H-M   'P 1'
#
loop_
_entity.id
_entity.type
_entity.pdbx_description
1 polymer ?
#
loop_
_entity_poly.entity_id
_entity_poly.type
_entity_poly.pdbx_seq_one_letter_code
_entity_poly.pdbx_strand_id
1 'polypeptide(L)'
;MLRTALGPAITRFLEDPAVVEVMLNPDGRLWIDRLSEGLCDTGELLPPADGERIVRLVAHHVGVEVHAGSPRVSAELPETGERFEGLLPPVVSAPAFAIRKPAVAVFTLADYVAAGIMTVQQAEALQKGVASRANIL
;
A
#
# COMPACT_ATOMS: atom_id res chain seq x y z
N MET A 1 14.65 -12.74 5.27
CA MET A 1 14.54 -11.48 4.56
C MET A 1 13.35 -11.51 3.63
N LEU A 2 12.27 -10.89 4.07
CA LEU A 2 10.99 -10.91 3.34
C LEU A 2 11.10 -10.24 1.97
N ARG A 3 11.83 -9.12 1.87
CA ARG A 3 11.97 -8.34 0.65
C ARG A 3 12.52 -9.13 -0.54
N THR A 4 13.54 -9.95 -0.32
CA THR A 4 14.10 -10.82 -1.36
C THR A 4 13.10 -11.85 -1.86
N ALA A 5 12.21 -12.30 -0.98
CA ALA A 5 11.19 -13.30 -1.29
C ALA A 5 9.99 -12.74 -2.07
N LEU A 6 9.82 -11.41 -2.12
CA LEU A 6 8.82 -10.74 -2.97
C LEU A 6 9.16 -10.84 -4.47
N GLY A 7 10.42 -11.11 -4.79
CA GLY A 7 10.91 -11.22 -6.15
C GLY A 7 11.50 -9.92 -6.70
N PRO A 8 12.30 -10.02 -7.78
CA PRO A 8 13.11 -8.90 -8.28
C PRO A 8 12.27 -7.74 -8.83
N ALA A 9 11.15 -8.01 -9.49
CA ALA A 9 10.29 -6.95 -10.05
C ALA A 9 9.68 -6.08 -8.94
N ILE A 10 9.07 -6.70 -7.92
CA ILE A 10 8.46 -5.99 -6.80
C ILE A 10 9.53 -5.24 -6.01
N THR A 11 10.67 -5.88 -5.73
CA THR A 11 11.77 -5.24 -4.99
C THR A 11 12.28 -3.99 -5.70
N ARG A 12 12.47 -4.05 -7.02
CA ARG A 12 12.88 -2.90 -7.84
C ARG A 12 11.91 -1.72 -7.70
N PHE A 13 10.59 -1.98 -7.75
CA PHE A 13 9.60 -0.93 -7.61
C PHE A 13 9.53 -0.37 -6.18
N LEU A 14 9.72 -1.20 -5.17
CA LEU A 14 9.78 -0.73 -3.78
C LEU A 14 11.03 0.12 -3.49
N GLU A 15 12.11 -0.09 -4.21
CA GLU A 15 13.34 0.71 -4.11
C GLU A 15 13.26 2.04 -4.87
N ASP A 16 12.39 2.16 -5.87
CA ASP A 16 12.20 3.40 -6.63
C ASP A 16 11.51 4.46 -5.75
N PRO A 17 12.16 5.60 -5.43
CA PRO A 17 11.59 6.63 -4.56
C PRO A 17 10.36 7.32 -5.17
N ALA A 18 10.16 7.27 -6.48
CA ALA A 18 8.99 7.81 -7.15
C ALA A 18 7.75 6.92 -7.04
N VAL A 19 7.91 5.66 -6.68
CA VAL A 19 6.81 4.71 -6.50
C VAL A 19 6.29 4.79 -5.06
N VAL A 20 4.98 4.95 -4.91
CA VAL A 20 4.30 4.98 -3.61
C VAL A 20 3.55 3.70 -3.28
N GLU A 21 3.13 2.95 -4.30
CA GLU A 21 2.38 1.71 -4.13
C GLU A 21 2.70 0.71 -5.27
N VAL A 22 2.74 -0.56 -4.94
CA VAL A 22 2.88 -1.69 -5.89
C VAL A 22 1.68 -2.60 -5.70
N MET A 23 0.99 -2.93 -6.78
CA MET A 23 -0.24 -3.71 -6.74
C MET A 23 -0.17 -4.89 -7.71
N LEU A 24 -0.63 -6.05 -7.25
CA LEU A 24 -0.94 -7.20 -8.09
C LEU A 24 -2.46 -7.31 -8.23
N ASN A 25 -2.95 -7.26 -9.45
CA ASN A 25 -4.36 -7.49 -9.76
C ASN A 25 -4.62 -8.97 -10.07
N PRO A 26 -5.89 -9.45 -9.97
CA PRO A 26 -6.23 -10.85 -10.24
C PRO A 26 -5.92 -11.33 -11.66
N ASP A 27 -5.74 -10.42 -12.62
CA ASP A 27 -5.31 -10.73 -13.98
C ASP A 27 -3.80 -11.03 -14.10
N GLY A 28 -3.07 -10.97 -12.99
CA GLY A 28 -1.63 -11.19 -12.92
C GLY A 28 -0.77 -9.99 -13.26
N ARG A 29 -1.37 -8.83 -13.59
CA ARG A 29 -0.62 -7.62 -13.91
C ARG A 29 -0.13 -6.92 -12.66
N LEU A 30 1.15 -6.50 -12.69
CA LEU A 30 1.71 -5.59 -11.70
C LEU A 30 1.47 -4.14 -12.12
N TRP A 31 0.86 -3.40 -11.23
CA TRP A 31 0.64 -1.96 -11.34
C TRP A 31 1.44 -1.23 -10.27
N ILE A 32 1.82 -0.01 -10.56
CA ILE A 32 2.45 0.90 -9.59
C ILE A 32 1.71 2.23 -9.59
N ASP A 33 1.71 2.89 -8.42
CA ASP A 33 1.32 4.28 -8.30
C ASP A 33 2.59 5.14 -8.12
N ARG A 34 2.74 6.15 -8.96
CA ARG A 34 3.88 7.08 -8.94
C ARG A 34 3.46 8.47 -8.47
N LEU A 35 4.32 9.13 -7.72
CA LEU A 35 4.08 10.46 -7.18
C LEU A 35 3.63 11.51 -8.21
N SER A 36 4.17 11.48 -9.43
CA SER A 36 3.91 12.48 -10.46
C SER A 36 3.04 12.00 -11.62
N GLU A 37 2.97 10.68 -11.83
CA GLU A 37 2.33 10.08 -13.00
C GLU A 37 1.04 9.33 -12.65
N GLY A 38 0.84 9.00 -11.35
CA GLY A 38 -0.28 8.21 -10.87
C GLY A 38 -0.14 6.73 -11.23
N LEU A 39 -1.28 6.07 -11.46
CA LEU A 39 -1.36 4.64 -11.76
C LEU A 39 -0.76 4.30 -13.13
N CYS A 40 0.20 3.39 -13.13
CA CYS A 40 0.89 2.91 -14.33
C CYS A 40 0.88 1.37 -14.39
N ASP A 41 0.53 0.80 -15.54
CA ASP A 41 0.77 -0.61 -15.85
C ASP A 41 2.27 -0.79 -16.10
N THR A 42 2.91 -1.68 -15.38
CA THR A 42 4.35 -1.93 -15.52
C THR A 42 4.70 -2.82 -16.71
N GLY A 43 3.70 -3.50 -17.30
CA GLY A 43 3.91 -4.55 -18.28
C GLY A 43 4.42 -5.87 -17.72
N GLU A 44 4.73 -5.93 -16.41
CA GLU A 44 5.17 -7.15 -15.71
C GLU A 44 3.96 -8.02 -15.37
N LEU A 45 4.13 -9.33 -15.55
CA LEU A 45 3.14 -10.33 -15.19
C LEU A 45 3.69 -11.21 -14.06
N LEU A 46 2.87 -11.45 -13.05
CA LEU A 46 3.18 -12.37 -11.96
C LEU A 46 2.22 -13.58 -12.02
N PRO A 47 2.74 -14.80 -12.13
CA PRO A 47 1.89 -16.00 -12.09
C PRO A 47 1.07 -16.08 -10.80
N PRO A 48 -0.17 -16.60 -10.83
CA PRO A 48 -1.01 -16.73 -9.62
C PRO A 48 -0.33 -17.48 -8.48
N ALA A 49 0.46 -18.51 -8.77
CA ALA A 49 1.20 -19.26 -7.76
C ALA A 49 2.23 -18.38 -7.01
N ASP A 50 2.87 -17.44 -7.70
CA ASP A 50 3.80 -16.50 -7.06
C ASP A 50 3.07 -15.46 -6.22
N GLY A 51 1.94 -14.95 -6.71
CA GLY A 51 1.06 -14.06 -5.94
C GLY A 51 0.58 -14.73 -4.64
N GLU A 52 0.10 -15.96 -4.72
CA GLU A 52 -0.32 -16.74 -3.56
C GLU A 52 0.83 -16.98 -2.59
N ARG A 53 2.00 -17.36 -3.11
CA ARG A 53 3.22 -17.55 -2.30
C ARG A 53 3.58 -16.30 -1.52
N ILE A 54 3.50 -15.13 -2.14
CA ILE A 54 3.80 -13.85 -1.48
C ILE A 54 2.79 -13.57 -0.38
N VAL A 55 1.49 -13.70 -0.64
CA VAL A 55 0.44 -13.45 0.37
C VAL A 55 0.61 -14.38 1.57
N ARG A 56 0.86 -15.70 1.33
CA ARG A 56 1.10 -16.68 2.39
C ARG A 56 2.38 -16.41 3.17
N LEU A 57 3.43 -15.98 2.49
CA LEU A 57 4.69 -15.64 3.13
C LEU A 57 4.55 -14.45 4.09
N VAL A 58 3.84 -13.40 3.67
CA VAL A 58 3.56 -12.25 4.53
C VAL A 58 2.70 -12.68 5.72
N ALA A 59 1.63 -13.45 5.49
CA ALA A 59 0.76 -13.95 6.55
C ALA A 59 1.56 -14.76 7.59
N HIS A 60 2.42 -15.69 7.14
CA HIS A 60 3.29 -16.47 8.02
C HIS A 60 4.22 -15.58 8.84
N HIS A 61 4.80 -14.55 8.21
CA HIS A 61 5.74 -13.65 8.87
C HIS A 61 5.13 -12.81 9.99
N VAL A 62 3.85 -12.43 9.85
CA VAL A 62 3.09 -11.70 10.87
C VAL A 62 2.28 -12.63 11.79
N GLY A 63 2.43 -13.93 11.68
CA GLY A 63 1.78 -14.91 12.55
C GLY A 63 0.27 -15.06 12.32
N VAL A 64 -0.20 -14.79 11.10
CA VAL A 64 -1.61 -14.90 10.71
C VAL A 64 -1.78 -16.06 9.74
N GLU A 65 -2.85 -16.85 9.92
CA GLU A 65 -3.23 -17.86 8.96
C GLU A 65 -4.13 -17.27 7.86
N VAL A 66 -3.82 -17.61 6.60
CA VAL A 66 -4.63 -17.24 5.43
C VAL A 66 -5.07 -18.49 4.69
N HIS A 67 -6.38 -18.65 4.51
CA HIS A 67 -7.02 -19.80 3.85
C HIS A 67 -8.39 -19.40 3.28
N ALA A 68 -9.08 -20.31 2.60
CA ALA A 68 -10.37 -20.03 1.95
C ALA A 68 -11.45 -19.46 2.89
N GLY A 69 -11.44 -19.82 4.18
CA GLY A 69 -12.36 -19.29 5.19
C GLY A 69 -11.91 -17.95 5.82
N SER A 70 -10.62 -17.60 5.66
CA SER A 70 -10.02 -16.34 6.08
C SER A 70 -9.03 -15.85 5.02
N PRO A 71 -9.54 -15.39 3.86
CA PRO A 71 -8.73 -15.19 2.66
C PRO A 71 -8.01 -13.85 2.59
N ARG A 72 -7.98 -13.09 3.68
CA ARG A 72 -7.38 -11.76 3.75
C ARG A 72 -6.23 -11.72 4.75
N VAL A 73 -5.18 -10.98 4.39
CA VAL A 73 -4.11 -10.59 5.30
C VAL A 73 -3.85 -9.08 5.20
N SER A 74 -3.85 -8.42 6.35
CA SER A 74 -3.42 -7.01 6.51
C SER A 74 -2.21 -7.02 7.42
N ALA A 75 -1.14 -6.40 6.99
CA ALA A 75 0.12 -6.40 7.72
C ALA A 75 0.92 -5.11 7.50
N GLU A 76 1.79 -4.82 8.44
CA GLU A 76 2.92 -3.91 8.22
C GLU A 76 4.16 -4.77 8.02
N LEU A 77 4.88 -4.55 6.91
CA LEU A 77 6.08 -5.32 6.61
C LEU A 77 7.18 -4.94 7.61
N PRO A 78 7.77 -5.93 8.28
CA PRO A 78 8.86 -5.69 9.21
C PRO A 78 10.06 -5.12 8.47
N GLU A 79 10.92 -4.42 9.18
CA GLU A 79 12.15 -3.78 8.69
C GLU A 79 11.89 -2.46 7.93
N THR A 80 10.83 -2.34 7.13
CA THR A 80 10.65 -1.23 6.18
C THR A 80 9.33 -0.48 6.33
N GLY A 81 8.35 -1.06 7.06
CA GLY A 81 7.10 -0.38 7.44
C GLY A 81 6.09 -0.17 6.31
N GLU A 82 6.26 -0.85 5.17
CA GLU A 82 5.24 -0.84 4.12
C GLU A 82 3.97 -1.54 4.62
N ARG A 83 2.81 -0.99 4.29
CA ARG A 83 1.52 -1.64 4.51
C ARG A 83 1.25 -2.64 3.41
N PHE A 84 0.89 -3.83 3.80
CA PHE A 84 0.52 -4.93 2.91
C PHE A 84 -0.94 -5.30 3.12
N GLU A 85 -1.69 -5.36 2.04
CA GLU A 85 -3.03 -5.95 1.98
C GLU A 85 -3.02 -7.05 0.94
N GLY A 86 -3.37 -8.27 1.33
CA GLY A 86 -3.41 -9.41 0.43
C GLY A 86 -4.76 -10.13 0.49
N LEU A 87 -5.20 -10.61 -0.66
CA LEU A 87 -6.45 -11.34 -0.84
C LEU A 87 -6.17 -12.63 -1.61
N LEU A 88 -6.80 -13.72 -1.18
CA LEU A 88 -6.79 -15.01 -1.86
C LEU A 88 -8.20 -15.42 -2.29
N PRO A 89 -8.35 -16.33 -3.26
CA PRO A 89 -9.64 -16.95 -3.51
C PRO A 89 -10.27 -17.54 -2.23
N PRO A 90 -11.60 -17.49 -2.07
CA PRO A 90 -12.63 -17.24 -3.10
C PRO A 90 -13.09 -15.78 -3.21
N VAL A 91 -12.58 -14.82 -2.42
CA VAL A 91 -13.05 -13.42 -2.46
C VAL A 91 -12.55 -12.67 -3.68
N VAL A 92 -11.52 -13.19 -4.31
CA VAL A 92 -10.96 -12.75 -5.60
C VAL A 92 -10.82 -13.95 -6.52
N SER A 93 -10.79 -13.73 -7.83
CA SER A 93 -10.64 -14.82 -8.81
C SER A 93 -9.23 -15.42 -8.85
N ALA A 94 -8.22 -14.64 -8.49
CA ALA A 94 -6.84 -15.04 -8.34
C ALA A 94 -6.18 -14.17 -7.26
N PRO A 95 -5.01 -14.55 -6.72
CA PRO A 95 -4.33 -13.76 -5.70
C PRO A 95 -4.12 -12.31 -6.11
N ALA A 96 -4.39 -11.39 -5.19
CA ALA A 96 -4.19 -9.97 -5.36
C ALA A 96 -3.56 -9.37 -4.11
N PHE A 97 -2.75 -8.34 -4.26
CA PHE A 97 -2.21 -7.61 -3.11
C PHE A 97 -1.85 -6.17 -3.47
N ALA A 98 -1.74 -5.34 -2.45
CA ALA A 98 -1.17 -4.01 -2.53
C ALA A 98 -0.09 -3.85 -1.46
N ILE A 99 1.02 -3.22 -1.83
CA ILE A 99 2.13 -2.87 -0.94
C ILE A 99 2.29 -1.36 -1.01
N ARG A 100 1.90 -0.66 0.05
CA ARG A 100 1.96 0.79 0.13
C ARG A 100 3.15 1.23 0.96
N LYS A 101 3.99 2.05 0.39
CA LYS A 101 5.15 2.61 1.08
C LYS A 101 4.73 3.65 2.12
N PRO A 102 5.48 3.80 3.23
CA PRO A 102 5.30 4.92 4.13
C PRO A 102 5.43 6.25 3.39
N ALA A 103 4.65 7.26 3.82
CA ALA A 103 4.76 8.59 3.25
C ALA A 103 6.18 9.16 3.45
N VAL A 104 6.80 9.58 2.36
CA VAL A 104 8.16 10.18 2.39
C VAL A 104 8.10 11.66 2.78
N ALA A 105 6.96 12.32 2.53
CA ALA A 105 6.73 13.72 2.84
C ALA A 105 5.56 13.88 3.81
N VAL A 106 5.77 14.64 4.88
CA VAL A 106 4.71 15.10 5.78
C VAL A 106 4.25 16.45 5.30
N PHE A 107 3.02 16.55 4.81
CA PHE A 107 2.43 17.83 4.42
C PHE A 107 1.80 18.51 5.62
N THR A 108 2.06 19.80 5.78
CA THR A 108 1.44 20.65 6.81
C THR A 108 0.12 21.23 6.29
N LEU A 109 -0.72 21.75 7.19
CA LEU A 109 -1.92 22.49 6.79
C LEU A 109 -1.57 23.71 5.92
N ALA A 110 -0.42 24.33 6.17
CA ALA A 110 0.07 25.44 5.35
C ALA A 110 0.39 25.01 3.91
N ASP A 111 0.95 23.81 3.73
CA ASP A 111 1.21 23.25 2.39
C ASP A 111 -0.08 23.00 1.63
N TYR A 112 -1.12 22.50 2.29
CA TYR A 112 -2.44 22.31 1.68
C TYR A 112 -3.11 23.64 1.29
N VAL A 113 -2.95 24.68 2.11
CA VAL A 113 -3.44 26.03 1.78
C VAL A 113 -2.68 26.59 0.59
N ALA A 114 -1.35 26.48 0.57
CA ALA A 114 -0.51 26.95 -0.53
C ALA A 114 -0.81 26.22 -1.85
N ALA A 115 -1.14 24.94 -1.79
CA ALA A 115 -1.56 24.15 -2.95
C ALA A 115 -3.03 24.38 -3.38
N GLY A 116 -3.79 25.23 -2.67
CA GLY A 116 -5.20 25.49 -2.96
C GLY A 116 -6.14 24.33 -2.67
N ILE A 117 -5.70 23.32 -1.90
CA ILE A 117 -6.50 22.15 -1.52
C ILE A 117 -7.50 22.51 -0.42
N MET A 118 -7.15 23.47 0.45
CA MET A 118 -8.01 23.99 1.49
C MET A 118 -7.83 25.50 1.66
N THR A 119 -8.82 26.16 2.27
CA THR A 119 -8.75 27.56 2.63
C THR A 119 -8.04 27.76 3.96
N VAL A 120 -7.54 28.98 4.21
CA VAL A 120 -6.96 29.34 5.51
C VAL A 120 -7.96 29.10 6.65
N GLN A 121 -9.23 29.46 6.45
CA GLN A 121 -10.28 29.27 7.45
C GLN A 121 -10.51 27.79 7.81
N GLN A 122 -10.46 26.90 6.80
CA GLN A 122 -10.55 25.46 7.02
C GLN A 122 -9.34 24.94 7.80
N ALA A 123 -8.13 25.38 7.47
CA ALA A 123 -6.92 25.01 8.18
C ALA A 123 -6.96 25.45 9.65
N GLU A 124 -7.41 26.68 9.92
CA GLU A 124 -7.58 27.20 11.29
C GLU A 124 -8.64 26.40 12.09
N ALA A 125 -9.75 26.04 11.46
CA ALA A 125 -10.79 25.24 12.10
C ALA A 125 -10.27 23.85 12.48
N LEU A 126 -9.52 23.19 11.59
CA LEU A 126 -8.88 21.91 11.87
C LEU A 126 -7.84 22.02 13.00
N GLN A 127 -7.00 23.05 12.96
CA GLN A 127 -5.99 23.27 13.98
C GLN A 127 -6.61 23.50 15.38
N LYS A 128 -7.68 24.27 15.45
CA LYS A 128 -8.46 24.47 16.69
C LYS A 128 -9.11 23.18 17.17
N GLY A 129 -9.70 22.40 16.26
CA GLY A 129 -10.31 21.11 16.56
C GLY A 129 -9.29 20.14 17.17
N VAL A 130 -8.12 19.99 16.56
CA VAL A 130 -7.03 19.16 17.06
C VAL A 130 -6.55 19.65 18.45
N ALA A 131 -6.30 20.96 18.59
CA ALA A 131 -5.84 21.54 19.85
C ALA A 131 -6.84 21.35 21.01
N SER A 132 -8.14 21.41 20.71
CA SER A 132 -9.22 21.16 21.69
C SER A 132 -9.56 19.70 21.89
N ARG A 133 -8.86 18.76 21.19
CA ARG A 133 -9.16 17.32 21.19
C ARG A 133 -10.61 17.00 20.78
N ALA A 134 -11.16 17.77 19.85
CA ALA A 134 -12.48 17.55 19.31
C ALA A 134 -12.50 16.28 18.45
N ASN A 135 -13.65 15.61 18.39
CA ASN A 135 -13.88 14.54 17.42
C ASN A 135 -14.03 15.17 16.05
N ILE A 136 -13.15 14.80 15.12
CA ILE A 136 -13.15 15.26 13.73
C ILE A 136 -13.45 14.05 12.86
N LEU A 137 -14.55 14.11 12.09
CA LEU A 137 -15.00 13.08 11.17
C LEU A 137 -15.00 13.62 9.75
#